data_d672b29a3ee477b49dd1fbb9c6ac96e2
#
_entry.id   d672b29a3ee477b49dd1fbb9c6ac96e2
#
_cell.length_a   1.000
_cell.length_b   1.000
_cell.length_c   1.000
_cell.angle_alpha   90.00
_cell.angle_beta   90.00
_cell.angle_gamma   90.00
#
_symmetry.space_group_name_H-M   'P 1'
#
loop_
_entity.id
_entity.type
_entity.pdbx_description
1 polymer ?
#
loop_
_entity_poly.entity_id
_entity_poly.type
_entity_poly.pdbx_seq_one_letter_code
_entity_poly.pdbx_strand_id
1 'polypeptide(L)'
;MINNTQESSGGIGKFSNCTNAEKLLTGGVADILLNANNTRSYAAFVNNSSVDITLILGDRTNAAIGKGIILKPRGGSYEINSNNLYIGKVSAIATNNCKLSFVECIE
;
A
#
# COMPACT_ATOMS: atom_id res chain seq x y z
N MET A 1 4.35 27.89 -13.11
CA MET A 1 4.75 26.88 -12.98
C MET A 1 4.69 26.57 -12.93
N ILE A 2 4.68 27.09 -13.00
CA ILE A 2 5.04 26.18 -12.99
C ILE A 2 5.08 25.88 -12.73
N ASN A 3 4.99 26.41 -12.73
CA ASN A 3 5.31 25.44 -12.55
C ASN A 3 5.25 25.19 -12.17
N ASN A 4 5.08 25.71 -12.08
CA ASN A 4 5.25 24.85 -11.80
C ASN A 4 4.93 24.66 -11.35
N THR A 5 4.73 25.15 -11.26
CA THR A 5 4.69 24.41 -10.93
C THR A 5 4.18 24.18 -10.57
N GLN A 6 3.93 24.37 -10.46
CA GLN A 6 3.76 23.67 -10.20
C GLN A 6 3.23 23.32 -9.89
N GLU A 7 2.89 23.40 -9.89
CA GLU A 7 2.56 22.78 -9.68
C GLU A 7 1.88 22.23 -9.37
N SER A 8 1.43 22.28 -9.24
CA SER A 8 0.94 21.59 -8.95
C SER A 8 0.23 20.98 -8.99
N SER A 9 -0.12 20.72 -8.98
CA SER A 9 -0.71 20.05 -9.10
C SER A 9 -1.09 19.19 -9.21
N GLY A 10 -1.40 19.75 -9.58
CA GLY A 10 -2.08 18.55 -9.70
C GLY A 10 -1.33 17.34 -9.61
N GLY A 11 -1.60 16.59 -9.03
CA GLY A 11 -1.19 15.27 -8.95
C GLY A 11 0.28 14.95 -9.13
N ILE A 12 1.08 15.89 -9.54
CA ILE A 12 2.50 15.62 -9.72
C ILE A 12 3.27 16.33 -8.63
N GLY A 13 3.00 15.92 -7.41
CA GLY A 13 3.73 16.44 -6.28
C GLY A 13 5.08 15.78 -6.15
N LYS A 14 6.03 16.50 -5.65
CA LYS A 14 7.30 15.95 -5.21
C LYS A 14 7.18 15.62 -3.75
N PHE A 15 7.83 14.53 -3.35
CA PHE A 15 7.87 14.18 -1.95
C PHE A 15 9.27 13.63 -1.63
N SER A 16 9.72 13.89 -0.43
CA SER A 16 11.01 13.41 0.07
C SER A 16 10.89 12.81 1.46
N ASN A 17 9.67 12.63 1.94
CA ASN A 17 9.42 12.17 3.30
C ASN A 17 8.72 10.82 3.24
N CYS A 18 9.50 9.76 3.18
CA CYS A 18 8.99 8.40 3.01
C CYS A 18 9.41 7.51 4.16
N THR A 19 8.51 6.62 4.57
CA THR A 19 8.78 5.58 5.54
C THR A 19 8.75 4.24 4.82
N ASN A 20 9.81 3.45 4.99
CA ASN A 20 9.92 2.11 4.43
C ASN A 20 9.75 1.10 5.56
N ALA A 21 8.97 0.06 5.32
CA ALA A 21 8.65 -0.91 6.35
C ALA A 21 8.42 -2.29 5.79
N GLU A 22 8.35 -3.25 6.69
CA GLU A 22 8.08 -4.65 6.39
C GLU A 22 7.02 -5.12 7.38
N LYS A 23 6.05 -5.89 6.92
CA LYS A 23 4.99 -6.42 7.77
C LYS A 23 5.00 -7.94 7.74
N LEU A 24 5.06 -8.54 8.93
CA LEU A 24 4.87 -9.98 9.09
C LEU A 24 3.38 -10.24 9.19
N LEU A 25 2.87 -11.14 8.35
CA LEU A 25 1.47 -11.55 8.36
C LEU A 25 1.36 -12.96 8.93
N THR A 26 0.39 -13.16 9.80
CA THR A 26 0.03 -14.49 10.28
C THR A 26 -1.02 -15.09 9.37
N GLY A 27 -0.83 -16.33 8.96
CA GLY A 27 -1.76 -17.01 8.06
C GLY A 27 -3.20 -16.96 8.56
N GLY A 28 -4.12 -16.53 7.71
CA GLY A 28 -5.53 -16.42 8.02
C GLY A 28 -5.93 -15.22 8.86
N VAL A 29 -4.98 -14.36 9.24
CA VAL A 29 -5.26 -13.19 10.08
C VAL A 29 -4.98 -11.92 9.29
N ALA A 30 -6.01 -11.10 9.14
CA ALA A 30 -5.86 -9.80 8.50
C ALA A 30 -5.17 -8.81 9.43
N ASP A 31 -4.35 -7.95 8.87
CA ASP A 31 -3.65 -6.92 9.63
C ASP A 31 -3.61 -5.60 8.86
N ILE A 32 -3.47 -4.50 9.57
CA ILE A 32 -3.40 -3.17 8.97
C ILE A 32 -1.94 -2.90 8.61
N LEU A 33 -1.71 -2.49 7.35
CA LEU A 33 -0.40 -2.05 6.89
C LEU A 33 -0.22 -0.55 7.10
N LEU A 34 -1.21 0.22 6.69
CA LEU A 34 -1.19 1.67 6.79
C LEU A 34 -2.48 2.17 7.41
N ASN A 35 -2.37 3.09 8.34
CA ASN A 35 -3.52 3.83 8.85
C ASN A 35 -3.98 4.87 7.82
N ALA A 36 -5.21 5.36 7.99
CA ALA A 36 -5.68 6.47 7.17
C ALA A 36 -4.73 7.67 7.34
N ASN A 37 -4.41 8.32 6.23
CA ASN A 37 -3.45 9.43 6.26
C ASN A 37 -3.75 10.40 5.13
N ASN A 38 -4.33 11.55 5.46
CA ASN A 38 -4.74 12.53 4.46
C ASN A 38 -3.57 13.32 3.86
N THR A 39 -2.36 13.12 4.34
CA THR A 39 -1.16 13.72 3.73
C THR A 39 -0.40 12.72 2.87
N ARG A 40 -0.91 11.49 2.70
CA ARG A 40 -0.26 10.50 1.84
C ARG A 40 -0.28 10.98 0.40
N SER A 41 0.88 10.96 -0.24
CA SER A 41 1.01 11.28 -1.65
C SER A 41 1.43 10.08 -2.49
N TYR A 42 1.96 9.04 -1.85
CA TYR A 42 2.41 7.84 -2.56
C TYR A 42 2.51 6.67 -1.58
N ALA A 43 2.25 5.47 -2.08
CA ALA A 43 2.55 4.24 -1.36
C ALA A 43 2.78 3.11 -2.36
N ALA A 44 3.59 2.14 -1.98
CA ALA A 44 3.83 0.96 -2.81
C ALA A 44 3.96 -0.25 -1.90
N PHE A 45 3.50 -1.39 -2.41
CA PHE A 45 3.47 -2.66 -1.68
C PHE A 45 4.04 -3.73 -2.58
N VAL A 46 4.96 -4.54 -2.04
CA VAL A 46 5.61 -5.62 -2.82
C VAL A 46 5.56 -6.90 -2.03
N ASN A 47 5.03 -7.95 -2.66
CA ASN A 47 5.02 -9.29 -2.10
C ASN A 47 6.30 -10.01 -2.53
N ASN A 48 7.27 -10.09 -1.63
CA ASN A 48 8.49 -10.85 -1.89
C ASN A 48 8.49 -12.20 -1.16
N SER A 49 7.32 -12.70 -0.82
CA SER A 49 7.14 -14.01 -0.22
C SER A 49 6.83 -15.08 -1.28
N SER A 50 6.60 -16.30 -0.82
CA SER A 50 6.29 -17.44 -1.70
C SER A 50 4.79 -17.75 -1.79
N VAL A 51 3.94 -16.93 -1.19
CA VAL A 51 2.47 -17.14 -1.20
C VAL A 51 1.77 -15.87 -1.68
N ASP A 52 0.54 -16.02 -2.16
CA ASP A 52 -0.28 -14.86 -2.52
C ASP A 52 -0.60 -14.04 -1.29
N ILE A 53 -0.61 -12.72 -1.45
CA ILE A 53 -1.08 -11.80 -0.42
C ILE A 53 -2.24 -11.00 -1.02
N THR A 54 -3.35 -10.94 -0.29
CA THR A 54 -4.49 -10.13 -0.70
C THR A 54 -4.40 -8.76 -0.01
N LEU A 55 -4.29 -7.72 -0.81
CA LEU A 55 -4.24 -6.34 -0.33
C LEU A 55 -5.64 -5.75 -0.38
N ILE A 56 -6.04 -5.10 0.69
CA ILE A 56 -7.38 -4.52 0.85
C ILE A 56 -7.23 -3.01 1.00
N LEU A 57 -7.93 -2.25 0.16
CA LEU A 57 -8.07 -0.81 0.39
C LEU A 57 -9.24 -0.62 1.35
N GLY A 58 -8.94 -0.71 2.64
CA GLY A 58 -9.94 -0.68 3.69
C GLY A 58 -9.41 -1.21 4.99
N ASP A 59 -10.28 -1.28 5.98
CA ASP A 59 -9.96 -1.79 7.29
C ASP A 59 -9.81 -3.32 7.26
N ARG A 60 -9.05 -3.86 8.21
CA ARG A 60 -8.83 -5.30 8.31
C ARG A 60 -10.12 -6.10 8.54
N THR A 61 -11.16 -5.47 9.08
CA THR A 61 -12.44 -6.14 9.29
C THR A 61 -13.14 -6.47 7.98
N ASN A 62 -12.75 -5.83 6.89
CA ASN A 62 -13.31 -6.08 5.56
C ASN A 62 -12.45 -7.05 4.75
N ALA A 63 -11.36 -7.55 5.32
CA ALA A 63 -10.41 -8.38 4.59
C ALA A 63 -10.93 -9.80 4.45
N ALA A 64 -10.75 -10.36 3.26
CA ALA A 64 -11.00 -11.77 3.00
C ALA A 64 -10.02 -12.24 1.94
N ILE A 65 -9.53 -13.46 2.08
CA ILE A 65 -8.56 -14.04 1.15
C ILE A 65 -9.17 -14.07 -0.25
N GLY A 66 -8.44 -13.54 -1.23
CA GLY A 66 -8.87 -13.51 -2.62
C GLY A 66 -9.84 -12.39 -2.97
N LYS A 67 -10.27 -11.60 -2.00
CA LYS A 67 -11.23 -10.51 -2.25
C LYS A 67 -10.56 -9.16 -2.07
N GLY A 68 -9.82 -8.77 -3.08
CA GLY A 68 -9.07 -7.51 -3.08
C GLY A 68 -8.05 -7.54 -4.20
N ILE A 69 -6.94 -6.87 -3.98
CA ILE A 69 -5.86 -6.84 -4.96
C ILE A 69 -4.90 -7.97 -4.63
N ILE A 70 -4.72 -8.90 -5.57
CA ILE A 70 -3.87 -10.06 -5.35
C ILE A 70 -2.43 -9.71 -5.72
N LEU A 71 -1.55 -9.73 -4.73
CA LEU A 71 -0.12 -9.57 -4.95
C LEU A 71 0.49 -10.95 -5.10
N LYS A 72 0.91 -11.30 -6.31
CA LYS A 72 1.49 -12.61 -6.60
C LYS A 72 2.84 -12.78 -5.93
N PRO A 73 3.26 -14.03 -5.66
CA PRO A 73 4.56 -14.29 -5.03
C PRO A 73 5.71 -13.72 -5.84
N ARG A 74 6.78 -13.42 -5.15
CA ARG A 74 8.07 -13.04 -5.71
C ARG A 74 8.01 -11.81 -6.61
N GLY A 75 7.37 -10.75 -6.13
CA GLY A 75 7.43 -9.45 -6.76
C GLY A 75 6.12 -8.84 -7.19
N GLY A 76 4.97 -9.51 -6.95
CA GLY A 76 3.69 -8.88 -7.18
C GLY A 76 3.58 -7.58 -6.38
N SER A 77 3.10 -6.53 -7.02
CA SER A 77 3.12 -5.20 -6.40
C SER A 77 1.88 -4.40 -6.75
N TYR A 78 1.62 -3.39 -5.93
CA TYR A 78 0.57 -2.42 -6.16
C TYR A 78 1.06 -1.04 -5.72
N GLU A 79 0.65 -0.03 -6.44
CA GLU A 79 1.11 1.34 -6.20
C GLU A 79 -0.07 2.28 -6.05
N ILE A 80 -0.02 3.12 -5.02
CA ILE A 80 -0.93 4.24 -4.85
C ILE A 80 -0.15 5.48 -5.26
N ASN A 81 -0.66 6.20 -6.27
CA ASN A 81 0.01 7.40 -6.77
C ASN A 81 -1.03 8.49 -7.03
N SER A 82 -0.63 9.56 -7.70
CA SER A 82 -1.50 10.71 -7.92
C SER A 82 -2.70 10.40 -8.82
N ASN A 83 -2.64 9.33 -9.60
CA ASN A 83 -3.75 8.97 -10.49
C ASN A 83 -4.81 8.09 -9.81
N ASN A 84 -4.46 7.43 -8.73
CA ASN A 84 -5.34 6.55 -7.98
C ASN A 84 -5.19 6.76 -6.48
N LEU A 85 -5.07 8.00 -6.06
CA LEU A 85 -4.75 8.33 -4.68
C LEU A 85 -5.82 7.85 -3.71
N TYR A 86 -5.41 7.03 -2.78
CA TYR A 86 -6.26 6.48 -1.71
C TYR A 86 -5.59 6.82 -0.38
N ILE A 87 -6.32 7.48 0.51
CA ILE A 87 -5.77 7.96 1.78
C ILE A 87 -6.32 7.21 2.98
N GLY A 88 -7.17 6.21 2.77
CA GLY A 88 -7.74 5.40 3.85
C GLY A 88 -6.79 4.32 4.34
N LYS A 89 -7.31 3.46 5.20
CA LYS A 89 -6.54 2.33 5.71
C LYS A 89 -6.25 1.33 4.60
N VAL A 90 -5.08 0.71 4.67
CA VAL A 90 -4.69 -0.40 3.80
C VAL A 90 -4.40 -1.60 4.69
N SER A 91 -5.00 -2.73 4.36
CA SER A 91 -4.86 -3.97 5.12
C SER A 91 -4.41 -5.09 4.20
N ALA A 92 -3.99 -6.21 4.79
CA ALA A 92 -3.59 -7.38 4.01
C ALA A 92 -3.92 -8.67 4.75
N ILE A 93 -4.10 -9.73 4.00
CA ILE A 93 -4.33 -11.07 4.53
C ILE A 93 -3.72 -12.10 3.58
N ALA A 94 -3.21 -13.19 4.14
CA ALA A 94 -2.64 -14.29 3.37
C ALA A 94 -3.02 -15.61 4.04
N THR A 95 -2.91 -16.71 3.29
CA THR A 95 -3.26 -18.05 3.82
C THR A 95 -2.18 -18.60 4.75
N ASN A 96 -0.94 -18.16 4.59
CA ASN A 96 0.20 -18.67 5.34
C ASN A 96 1.00 -17.52 5.93
N ASN A 97 1.81 -17.82 6.94
CA ASN A 97 2.73 -16.84 7.48
C ASN A 97 3.66 -16.36 6.38
N CYS A 98 3.81 -15.05 6.26
CA CYS A 98 4.63 -14.45 5.22
C CYS A 98 4.91 -13.00 5.60
N LYS A 99 5.61 -12.29 4.72
CA LYS A 99 5.86 -10.88 4.93
C LYS A 99 5.82 -10.14 3.60
N LEU A 100 5.54 -8.86 3.67
CA LEU A 100 5.62 -7.98 2.51
C LEU A 100 6.33 -6.69 2.90
N SER A 101 6.86 -6.04 1.90
CA SER A 101 7.54 -4.75 2.06
C SER A 101 6.64 -3.65 1.54
N PHE A 102 6.70 -2.49 2.15
CA PHE A 102 5.91 -1.36 1.67
C PHE A 102 6.58 -0.04 2.04
N VAL A 103 6.20 1.00 1.32
CA VAL A 103 6.65 2.36 1.55
C VAL A 103 5.45 3.30 1.54
N GLU A 104 5.47 4.29 2.39
CA GLU A 104 4.48 5.36 2.37
C GLU A 104 5.22 6.70 2.36
N CYS A 105 4.83 7.57 1.43
CA CYS A 105 5.40 8.91 1.31
C CYS A 105 4.32 9.95 1.55
N ILE A 106 4.68 11.00 2.24
CA ILE A 106 3.75 12.07 2.59
C ILE A 106 4.28 13.40 2.06
N GLU A 107 3.40 14.36 1.99
CA GLU A 107 3.76 15.72 1.63
C GLU A 107 4.68 16.37 2.67
#